data_386b91dd9b167761e361a1889eb9946b
#
_entry.id   386b91dd9b167761e361a1889eb9946b
#
_cell.length_a   1.000
_cell.length_b   1.000
_cell.length_c   1.000
_cell.angle_alpha   90.00
_cell.angle_beta   90.00
_cell.angle_gamma   90.00
#
_symmetry.space_group_name_H-M   'P 1'
#
loop_
_entity.id
_entity.type
_entity.pdbx_description
1 polymer ?
#
loop_
_entity_poly.entity_id
_entity_poly.type
_entity_poly.pdbx_seq_one_letter_code
_entity_poly.pdbx_strand_id
1 'polypeptide(L)'
;MFIAPSRALPERQMEDAKRSLGITKFVCLSDKLLEDYTTLIGEGTLEELQLLAYDIVSEAKAAEADYFLCQEDISVALHANLMANESNMACVASAQDSTSWTHIEFRGLF
;
A
#
# COMPACT_ATOMS: atom_id res chain seq x y z
N MET A 1 -6.94 -0.91 7.27
CA MET A 1 -5.73 -0.85 6.44
C MET A 1 -6.10 -0.61 4.98
N PHE A 2 -5.46 0.34 4.36
CA PHE A 2 -5.57 0.58 2.91
C PHE A 2 -4.46 -0.16 2.18
N ILE A 3 -4.83 -0.90 1.14
CA ILE A 3 -3.93 -1.80 0.40
C ILE A 3 -3.81 -1.35 -1.05
N ALA A 4 -2.59 -1.15 -1.53
CA ALA A 4 -2.30 -0.80 -2.92
C ALA A 4 -1.01 -1.50 -3.38
N PRO A 5 -0.91 -1.89 -4.63
CA PRO A 5 -1.94 -1.93 -5.66
C PRO A 5 -2.79 -3.21 -5.63
N SER A 6 -2.46 -4.18 -4.79
CA SER A 6 -3.15 -5.47 -4.72
C SER A 6 -4.61 -5.32 -4.32
N ARG A 7 -5.47 -6.21 -4.81
CA ARG A 7 -6.89 -6.21 -4.47
C ARG A 7 -7.19 -6.84 -3.12
N ALA A 8 -6.31 -7.74 -2.67
CA ALA A 8 -6.47 -8.41 -1.39
C ALA A 8 -5.13 -8.88 -0.88
N LEU A 9 -5.03 -9.00 0.43
CA LEU A 9 -3.86 -9.62 1.06
C LEU A 9 -4.03 -11.13 1.11
N PRO A 10 -2.92 -11.89 1.02
CA PRO A 10 -2.94 -13.29 1.38
C PRO A 10 -3.48 -13.48 2.79
N GLU A 11 -4.14 -14.60 3.03
CA GLU A 11 -4.79 -14.89 4.32
C GLU A 11 -3.83 -14.74 5.51
N ARG A 12 -2.60 -15.22 5.38
CA ARG A 12 -1.60 -15.11 6.44
C ARG A 12 -1.28 -13.65 6.80
N GLN A 13 -1.21 -12.77 5.81
CA GLN A 13 -1.00 -11.35 6.05
C GLN A 13 -2.22 -10.71 6.70
N MET A 14 -3.42 -11.06 6.27
CA MET A 14 -4.64 -10.56 6.89
C MET A 14 -4.75 -10.95 8.35
N GLU A 15 -4.46 -12.21 8.66
CA GLU A 15 -4.48 -12.71 10.05
C GLU A 15 -3.44 -11.98 10.91
N ASP A 16 -2.24 -11.77 10.39
CA ASP A 16 -1.20 -11.04 11.11
C ASP A 16 -1.59 -9.58 11.33
N ALA A 17 -2.15 -8.93 10.34
CA ALA A 17 -2.61 -7.54 10.47
C ALA A 17 -3.70 -7.42 11.56
N LYS A 18 -4.63 -8.35 11.61
CA LYS A 18 -5.66 -8.38 12.65
C LYS A 18 -5.06 -8.58 14.03
N ARG A 19 -4.14 -9.52 14.15
CA ARG A 19 -3.53 -9.89 15.43
C ARG A 19 -2.54 -8.85 15.94
N SER A 20 -1.62 -8.39 15.07
CA SER A 20 -0.49 -7.56 15.47
C SER A 20 -0.80 -6.07 15.42
N LEU A 21 -1.65 -5.64 14.50
CA LEU A 21 -1.97 -4.23 14.29
C LEU A 21 -3.38 -3.85 14.72
N GLY A 22 -4.20 -4.82 15.08
CA GLY A 22 -5.59 -4.58 15.47
C GLY A 22 -6.47 -4.14 14.32
N ILE A 23 -6.13 -4.50 13.09
CA ILE A 23 -6.90 -4.13 11.91
C ILE A 23 -8.24 -4.85 11.90
N THR A 24 -9.31 -4.09 11.69
CA THR A 24 -10.67 -4.64 11.62
C THR A 24 -11.28 -4.49 10.23
N LYS A 25 -10.72 -3.63 9.40
CA LYS A 25 -11.24 -3.35 8.06
C LYS A 25 -10.11 -3.22 7.06
N PHE A 26 -10.29 -3.84 5.90
CA PHE A 26 -9.35 -3.75 4.78
C PHE A 26 -10.04 -3.06 3.61
N VAL A 27 -9.38 -2.05 3.03
CA VAL A 27 -9.87 -1.32 1.86
C VAL A 27 -8.84 -1.43 0.76
N CYS A 28 -9.27 -1.87 -0.41
CA CYS A 28 -8.38 -2.01 -1.56
C CYS A 28 -8.47 -0.80 -2.47
N LEU A 29 -7.45 -0.64 -3.31
CA LEU A 29 -7.43 0.39 -4.34
C LEU A 29 -8.64 0.24 -5.28
N SER A 30 -9.23 1.37 -5.71
CA SER A 30 -10.34 1.34 -6.66
C SER A 30 -9.93 0.74 -8.00
N ASP A 31 -10.91 0.22 -8.74
CA ASP A 31 -10.65 -0.38 -10.05
C ASP A 31 -10.02 0.61 -11.01
N LYS A 32 -10.45 1.86 -10.98
CA LYS A 32 -9.90 2.91 -11.84
C LYS A 32 -8.43 3.16 -11.56
N LEU A 33 -8.05 3.33 -10.30
CA LEU A 33 -6.65 3.57 -9.95
C LEU A 33 -5.77 2.34 -10.15
N LEU A 34 -6.33 1.14 -9.97
CA LEU A 34 -5.61 -0.08 -10.27
C LEU A 34 -5.31 -0.18 -11.78
N GLU A 35 -6.25 0.20 -12.62
CA GLU A 35 -6.06 0.25 -14.07
C GLU A 35 -4.99 1.28 -14.43
N ASP A 36 -5.07 2.48 -13.87
CA ASP A 36 -4.06 3.53 -14.08
C ASP A 36 -2.68 3.05 -13.63
N TYR A 37 -2.58 2.42 -12.47
CA TYR A 37 -1.34 1.84 -11.98
C TYR A 37 -0.76 0.85 -12.98
N THR A 38 -1.56 -0.10 -13.44
CA THR A 38 -1.11 -1.14 -14.38
C THR A 38 -0.61 -0.54 -15.68
N THR A 39 -1.24 0.54 -16.15
CA THR A 39 -0.85 1.22 -17.39
C THR A 39 0.44 2.03 -17.21
N LEU A 40 0.58 2.75 -16.10
CA LEU A 40 1.64 3.74 -15.92
C LEU A 40 2.97 3.18 -15.42
N ILE A 41 2.98 2.07 -14.69
CA ILE A 41 4.21 1.56 -14.06
C ILE A 41 5.33 1.23 -15.06
N GLY A 42 5.00 0.87 -16.30
CA GLY A 42 5.98 0.55 -17.34
C GLY A 42 6.30 1.70 -18.30
N GLU A 43 5.41 2.67 -18.41
CA GLU A 43 5.47 3.69 -19.45
C GLU A 43 5.28 5.12 -18.96
N GLY A 44 4.83 5.30 -17.73
CA GLY A 44 4.56 6.61 -17.17
C GLY A 44 5.82 7.42 -16.89
N THR A 45 5.69 8.74 -17.04
CA THR A 45 6.74 9.67 -16.61
C THR A 45 6.76 9.75 -15.08
N LEU A 46 7.85 10.30 -14.52
CA LEU A 46 7.95 10.52 -13.07
C LEU A 46 6.77 11.36 -12.56
N GLU A 47 6.39 12.41 -13.29
CA GLU A 47 5.27 13.27 -12.90
C GLU A 47 3.96 12.50 -12.87
N GLU A 48 3.70 11.64 -13.86
CA GLU A 48 2.50 10.81 -13.89
C GLU A 48 2.47 9.82 -12.74
N LEU A 49 3.61 9.22 -12.41
CA LEU A 49 3.72 8.29 -11.28
C LEU A 49 3.53 9.00 -9.93
N GLN A 50 4.01 10.24 -9.80
CA GLN A 50 3.79 11.05 -8.61
C GLN A 50 2.31 11.43 -8.44
N LEU A 51 1.62 11.77 -9.54
CA LEU A 51 0.19 12.04 -9.51
C LEU A 51 -0.60 10.79 -9.14
N LEU A 52 -0.21 9.64 -9.67
CA LEU A 52 -0.82 8.37 -9.31
C LEU A 52 -0.66 8.09 -7.81
N ALA A 53 0.54 8.31 -7.28
CA ALA A 53 0.79 8.15 -5.84
C ALA A 53 -0.09 9.08 -5.00
N TYR A 54 -0.24 10.32 -5.44
CA TYR A 54 -1.13 11.28 -4.78
C TYR A 54 -2.59 10.80 -4.78
N ASP A 55 -3.07 10.29 -5.92
CA ASP A 55 -4.43 9.78 -6.03
C ASP A 55 -4.67 8.56 -5.14
N ILE A 56 -3.68 7.66 -5.06
CA ILE A 56 -3.73 6.50 -4.17
C ILE A 56 -3.86 6.95 -2.70
N VAL A 57 -3.03 7.89 -2.27
CA VAL A 57 -3.08 8.42 -0.90
C VAL A 57 -4.39 9.14 -0.63
N SER A 58 -4.92 9.86 -1.62
CA SER A 58 -6.21 10.54 -1.51
C SER A 58 -7.36 9.55 -1.28
N GLU A 59 -7.34 8.39 -1.95
CA GLU A 59 -8.31 7.33 -1.68
C GLU A 59 -8.17 6.77 -0.27
N ALA A 60 -6.95 6.57 0.19
CA ALA A 60 -6.70 6.09 1.55
C ALA A 60 -7.22 7.06 2.60
N LYS A 61 -7.01 8.36 2.38
CA LYS A 61 -7.53 9.41 3.27
C LYS A 61 -9.06 9.44 3.27
N ALA A 62 -9.67 9.32 2.10
CA ALA A 62 -11.14 9.27 1.98
C ALA A 62 -11.73 8.04 2.68
N ALA A 63 -11.00 6.95 2.74
CA ALA A 63 -11.38 5.74 3.46
C ALA A 63 -11.07 5.82 4.96
N GLU A 64 -10.49 6.92 5.42
CA GLU A 64 -10.10 7.14 6.83
C GLU A 64 -9.17 6.04 7.35
N ALA A 65 -8.21 5.62 6.52
CA ALA A 65 -7.28 4.56 6.86
C ALA A 65 -6.27 5.01 7.92
N ASP A 66 -6.06 4.18 8.93
CA ASP A 66 -5.01 4.38 9.93
C ASP A 66 -3.69 3.77 9.49
N TYR A 67 -3.76 2.69 8.70
CA TYR A 67 -2.59 1.98 8.19
C TYR A 67 -2.60 1.97 6.67
N PHE A 68 -1.42 2.18 6.11
CA PHE A 68 -1.20 2.26 4.66
C PHE A 68 -0.15 1.24 4.24
N LEU A 69 -0.55 0.34 3.34
CA LEU A 69 0.33 -0.67 2.76
C LEU A 69 0.39 -0.44 1.25
N CYS A 70 1.51 0.06 0.76
CA CYS A 70 1.76 0.23 -0.67
C CYS A 70 3.12 -0.36 -0.99
N GLN A 71 3.10 -1.43 -1.76
CA GLN A 71 4.30 -2.20 -2.14
C GLN A 71 4.38 -2.33 -3.65
N GLU A 72 5.34 -3.12 -4.14
CA GLU A 72 5.64 -3.43 -5.53
C GLU A 72 6.45 -2.34 -6.22
N ASP A 73 5.93 -1.60 -7.20
CA ASP A 73 6.75 -0.65 -7.95
C ASP A 73 7.30 0.45 -7.04
N ILE A 74 8.63 0.51 -6.93
CA ILE A 74 9.29 1.41 -5.97
C ILE A 74 9.07 2.89 -6.29
N SER A 75 8.93 3.24 -7.56
CA SER A 75 8.73 4.65 -7.93
C SER A 75 7.37 5.18 -7.47
N VAL A 76 6.34 4.33 -7.46
CA VAL A 76 5.04 4.68 -6.91
C VAL A 76 5.03 4.52 -5.39
N ALA A 77 5.51 3.38 -4.89
CA ALA A 77 5.48 3.04 -3.47
C ALA A 77 6.23 4.05 -2.61
N LEU A 78 7.41 4.49 -3.05
CA LEU A 78 8.20 5.49 -2.32
C LEU A 78 7.42 6.79 -2.14
N HIS A 79 6.90 7.35 -3.21
CA HIS A 79 6.15 8.61 -3.15
C HIS A 79 4.85 8.47 -2.36
N ALA A 80 4.12 7.37 -2.57
CA ALA A 80 2.86 7.13 -1.86
C ALA A 80 3.09 6.98 -0.36
N ASN A 81 4.10 6.23 0.05
CA ASN A 81 4.40 6.06 1.48
C ASN A 81 4.84 7.37 2.14
N LEU A 82 5.65 8.19 1.46
CA LEU A 82 6.05 9.50 1.98
C LEU A 82 4.83 10.41 2.18
N MET A 83 3.95 10.48 1.19
CA MET A 83 2.73 11.29 1.26
C MET A 83 1.77 10.79 2.34
N ALA A 84 1.63 9.47 2.47
CA ALA A 84 0.79 8.86 3.49
C ALA A 84 1.32 9.15 4.90
N ASN A 85 2.63 9.09 5.08
CA ASN A 85 3.27 9.45 6.34
C ASN A 85 3.01 10.91 6.72
N GLU A 86 3.11 11.81 5.76
CA GLU A 86 2.79 13.24 5.96
C GLU A 86 1.32 13.47 6.31
N SER A 87 0.45 12.54 5.92
CA SER A 87 -0.98 12.58 6.23
C SER A 87 -1.34 11.80 7.51
N ASN A 88 -0.36 11.46 8.32
CA ASN A 88 -0.50 10.77 9.61
C ASN A 88 -1.06 9.34 9.50
N MET A 89 -0.86 8.69 8.37
CA MET A 89 -1.11 7.26 8.24
C MET A 89 0.15 6.47 8.61
N ALA A 90 -0.03 5.37 9.34
CA ALA A 90 1.08 4.49 9.67
C ALA A 90 1.41 3.62 8.44
N CYS A 91 2.57 3.87 7.84
CA CYS A 91 3.01 3.13 6.66
C CYS A 91 3.75 1.87 7.09
N VAL A 92 3.33 0.73 6.54
CA VAL A 92 3.91 -0.57 6.88
C VAL A 92 4.30 -1.34 5.62
N ALA A 93 5.20 -2.29 5.78
CA ALA A 93 5.60 -3.21 4.72
C ALA A 93 5.65 -4.63 5.27
N SER A 94 5.36 -5.60 4.43
CA SER A 94 5.48 -7.02 4.78
C SER A 94 6.95 -7.43 4.77
N ALA A 95 7.46 -7.87 5.91
CA ALA A 95 8.76 -8.51 5.99
C ALA A 95 8.60 -9.98 5.63
N GLN A 96 9.40 -10.46 4.70
CA GLN A 96 9.29 -11.81 4.15
C GLN A 96 10.55 -12.63 4.40
N ASP A 97 10.37 -13.93 4.55
CA ASP A 97 11.48 -14.88 4.59
C ASP A 97 12.18 -14.88 3.23
N SER A 98 13.49 -14.70 3.22
CA SER A 98 14.27 -14.55 1.99
C SER A 98 14.37 -15.84 1.15
N THR A 99 14.08 -16.99 1.73
CA THR A 99 14.15 -18.27 1.02
C THR A 99 12.80 -18.71 0.47
N SER A 100 11.72 -18.48 1.21
CA SER A 100 10.37 -18.93 0.84
C SER A 100 9.44 -17.81 0.38
N TRP A 101 9.85 -16.55 0.55
CA TRP A 101 9.01 -15.36 0.29
C TRP A 101 7.72 -15.36 1.10
N THR A 102 7.74 -16.04 2.24
CA THR A 102 6.60 -16.12 3.14
C THR A 102 6.58 -14.92 4.08
N HIS A 103 5.42 -14.33 4.26
CA HIS A 103 5.25 -13.22 5.18
C HIS A 103 5.60 -13.63 6.61
N ILE A 104 6.42 -12.83 7.27
CA ILE A 104 6.79 -13.00 8.69
C ILE A 104 5.99 -12.02 9.55
N GLU A 105 6.11 -10.72 9.25
CA GLU A 105 5.48 -9.66 10.03
C GLU A 105 5.35 -8.38 9.21
N PHE A 106 4.54 -7.45 9.70
CA PHE A 106 4.54 -6.08 9.17
C PHE A 106 5.52 -5.23 9.95
N ARG A 107 6.27 -4.40 9.25
CA ARG A 107 7.22 -3.46 9.84
C ARG A 107 6.85 -2.05 9.44
N GLY A 108 6.95 -1.11 10.39
CA GLY A 108 6.80 0.30 10.11
C GLY A 108 7.93 0.82 9.23
N LEU A 109 7.61 1.70 8.28
CA LEU A 109 8.59 2.29 7.37
C LEU A 109 9.22 3.57 7.94
N PHE A 110 8.51 4.24 8.84
CA PHE A 110 8.96 5.51 9.40
C PHE A 110 8.89 5.53 10.92
#